data_7fe7069298d6b77adf27bcdaa385a671
#
_entry.id   7fe7069298d6b77adf27bcdaa385a671
#
_cell.length_a   1.000
_cell.length_b   1.000
_cell.length_c   1.000
_cell.angle_alpha   90.00
_cell.angle_beta   90.00
_cell.angle_gamma   90.00
#
_symmetry.space_group_name_H-M   'P 1'
#
loop_
_entity.id
_entity.type
_entity.pdbx_description
1 polymer ?
#
loop_
_entity_poly.entity_id
_entity_poly.type
_entity_poly.pdbx_seq_one_letter_code
_entity_poly.pdbx_strand_id
1 'polypeptide(L)'
;MTKNKGLPLTSNHWGTYRAKVKNGKVEELVGWEHDKDPSPIAQGIVDVLDGPTRIDKPMVRKSWLEKGPGANNNLRGVEPFIAVSWDKAEKLVANEINLSLIHISEPTRPLGI
;
A
#
# COMPACT_ATOMS: atom_id res chain seq x y z
N MET A 1 -5.29 37.46 9.46
CA MET A 1 -5.02 36.24 10.25
C MET A 1 -5.55 35.04 9.49
N THR A 2 -4.68 34.15 9.03
CA THR A 2 -5.09 32.98 8.24
C THR A 2 -5.81 31.99 9.12
N LYS A 3 -7.09 31.80 8.86
CA LYS A 3 -8.06 30.96 9.60
C LYS A 3 -7.59 29.49 9.81
N ASN A 4 -6.54 29.07 9.13
CA ASN A 4 -6.04 27.70 9.12
C ASN A 4 -4.70 27.48 9.85
N LYS A 5 -4.09 28.52 10.43
CA LYS A 5 -2.73 28.50 11.03
C LYS A 5 -2.56 27.57 12.23
N GLY A 6 -3.64 27.00 12.78
CA GLY A 6 -3.57 26.06 13.91
C GLY A 6 -3.83 24.60 13.53
N LEU A 7 -4.14 24.33 12.26
CA LEU A 7 -4.38 22.99 11.79
C LEU A 7 -3.07 22.21 11.61
N PRO A 8 -3.05 20.87 11.80
CA PRO A 8 -1.86 20.05 11.62
C PRO A 8 -1.34 20.13 10.19
N LEU A 9 0.00 20.18 10.06
CA LEU A 9 0.68 20.12 8.78
C LEU A 9 0.80 18.67 8.32
N THR A 10 0.66 18.48 7.02
CA THR A 10 0.96 17.24 6.31
C THR A 10 1.66 17.56 5.01
N SER A 11 2.48 16.65 4.52
CA SER A 11 3.15 16.77 3.22
C SER A 11 2.93 15.52 2.39
N ASN A 12 2.82 15.70 1.10
CA ASN A 12 2.72 14.62 0.13
C ASN A 12 3.53 14.96 -1.13
N HIS A 13 3.41 14.17 -2.17
CA HIS A 13 4.15 14.37 -3.41
C HIS A 13 3.86 15.72 -4.10
N TRP A 14 2.71 16.33 -3.85
CA TRP A 14 2.26 17.58 -4.52
C TRP A 14 2.42 18.82 -3.66
N GLY A 15 2.93 18.71 -2.45
CA GLY A 15 3.21 19.87 -1.61
C GLY A 15 2.88 19.68 -0.13
N THR A 16 2.89 20.80 0.58
CA THR A 16 2.58 20.88 2.01
C THR A 16 1.21 21.50 2.22
N TYR A 17 0.43 20.91 3.11
CA TYR A 17 -0.96 21.29 3.35
C TYR A 17 -1.27 21.31 4.85
N ARG A 18 -2.36 21.97 5.19
CA ARG A 18 -2.99 21.88 6.49
C ARG A 18 -4.21 20.97 6.39
N ALA A 19 -4.29 19.99 7.28
CA ALA A 19 -5.39 19.03 7.30
C ALA A 19 -6.52 19.53 8.20
N LYS A 20 -7.73 19.64 7.66
CA LYS A 20 -8.96 19.78 8.44
C LYS A 20 -9.43 18.39 8.84
N VAL A 21 -9.44 18.13 10.15
CA VAL A 21 -9.86 16.84 10.72
C VAL A 21 -11.13 17.04 11.52
N LYS A 22 -12.12 16.19 11.28
CA LYS A 22 -13.37 16.14 12.04
C LYS A 22 -13.72 14.69 12.35
N ASN A 23 -14.04 14.42 13.59
CA ASN A 23 -14.38 13.07 14.07
C ASN A 23 -13.30 12.00 13.71
N GLY A 24 -12.03 12.38 13.74
CA GLY A 24 -10.92 11.48 13.39
C GLY A 24 -10.70 11.27 11.89
N LYS A 25 -11.48 11.93 11.02
CA LYS A 25 -11.34 11.83 9.57
C LYS A 25 -10.83 13.14 8.98
N VAL A 26 -9.96 13.04 7.97
CA VAL A 26 -9.54 14.20 7.18
C VAL A 26 -10.67 14.55 6.20
N GLU A 27 -11.20 15.76 6.31
CA GLU A 27 -12.26 16.25 5.40
C GLU A 27 -11.72 17.09 4.24
N GLU A 28 -10.61 17.80 4.49
CA GLU A 28 -10.06 18.71 3.48
C GLU A 28 -8.55 18.92 3.71
N LEU A 29 -7.82 19.08 2.63
CA LEU A 29 -6.45 19.59 2.63
C LEU A 29 -6.45 21.02 2.10
N VAL A 30 -6.02 21.97 2.94
CA VAL A 30 -5.90 23.38 2.60
C VAL A 30 -4.44 23.69 2.35
N GLY A 31 -4.12 24.43 1.31
CA GLY A 31 -2.75 24.84 1.00
C GLY A 31 -2.08 25.50 2.20
N TRP A 32 -0.80 25.20 2.39
CA TRP A 32 0.02 25.84 3.40
C TRP A 32 0.16 27.33 3.13
N GLU A 33 0.11 28.15 4.17
CA GLU A 33 0.08 29.60 4.08
C GLU A 33 1.31 30.26 3.43
N HIS A 34 2.40 29.52 3.26
CA HIS A 34 3.61 29.97 2.57
C HIS A 34 3.70 29.45 1.14
N ASP A 35 2.78 28.61 0.71
CA ASP A 35 2.66 28.17 -0.68
C ASP A 35 1.68 29.10 -1.40
N LYS A 36 2.18 29.78 -2.46
CA LYS A 36 1.38 30.75 -3.21
C LYS A 36 0.47 30.11 -4.25
N ASP A 37 0.79 28.88 -4.62
CA ASP A 37 0.05 28.14 -5.66
C ASP A 37 -0.04 26.65 -5.31
N PRO A 38 -0.75 26.28 -4.21
CA PRO A 38 -0.84 24.91 -3.79
C PRO A 38 -1.60 24.05 -4.81
N SER A 39 -1.03 22.89 -5.14
CA SER A 39 -1.65 21.97 -6.09
C SER A 39 -3.01 21.47 -5.61
N PRO A 40 -4.08 21.53 -6.43
CA PRO A 40 -5.39 21.03 -6.08
C PRO A 40 -5.46 19.48 -6.05
N ILE A 41 -4.48 18.79 -6.62
CA ILE A 41 -4.45 17.32 -6.72
C ILE A 41 -4.46 16.65 -5.35
N ALA A 42 -3.91 17.32 -4.33
CA ALA A 42 -3.87 16.78 -2.97
C ALA A 42 -5.25 16.45 -2.40
N GLN A 43 -6.31 17.14 -2.83
CA GLN A 43 -7.67 16.83 -2.39
C GLN A 43 -8.12 15.42 -2.81
N GLY A 44 -7.64 14.92 -3.95
CA GLY A 44 -7.91 13.55 -4.39
C GLY A 44 -7.40 12.47 -3.42
N ILE A 45 -6.38 12.79 -2.59
CA ILE A 45 -5.91 11.89 -1.53
C ILE A 45 -6.98 11.73 -0.45
N VAL A 46 -7.65 12.81 -0.07
CA VAL A 46 -8.73 12.76 0.93
C VAL A 46 -9.85 11.83 0.47
N ASP A 47 -10.20 11.91 -0.81
CA ASP A 47 -11.28 11.11 -1.39
C ASP A 47 -10.97 9.60 -1.40
N VAL A 48 -9.68 9.22 -1.46
CA VAL A 48 -9.28 7.80 -1.48
C VAL A 48 -8.92 7.22 -0.11
N LEU A 49 -8.82 8.03 0.95
CA LEU A 49 -8.45 7.54 2.29
C LEU A 49 -9.41 6.46 2.82
N ASP A 50 -10.70 6.65 2.60
CA ASP A 50 -11.77 5.70 2.96
C ASP A 50 -12.47 5.12 1.71
N GLY A 51 -11.85 5.26 0.54
CA GLY A 51 -12.42 4.84 -0.74
C GLY A 51 -12.37 3.33 -0.98
N PRO A 52 -13.13 2.83 -1.97
CA PRO A 52 -13.22 1.39 -2.25
C PRO A 52 -11.91 0.78 -2.79
N THR A 53 -10.97 1.60 -3.19
CA THR A 53 -9.65 1.17 -3.68
C THR A 53 -8.62 1.00 -2.55
N ARG A 54 -8.97 1.45 -1.33
CA ARG A 54 -8.08 1.30 -0.17
C ARG A 54 -8.07 -0.14 0.32
N ILE A 55 -6.88 -0.72 0.41
CA ILE A 55 -6.67 -2.02 1.03
C ILE A 55 -6.44 -1.78 2.54
N ASP A 56 -7.37 -2.23 3.38
CA ASP A 56 -7.38 -2.04 4.84
C ASP A 56 -6.82 -3.23 5.63
N LYS A 57 -6.59 -4.35 4.98
CA LYS A 57 -6.09 -5.60 5.58
C LYS A 57 -5.32 -6.41 4.55
N PRO A 58 -4.46 -7.35 5.00
CA PRO A 58 -3.74 -8.23 4.10
C PRO A 58 -4.70 -9.06 3.26
N MET A 59 -4.44 -9.09 1.96
CA MET A 59 -5.25 -9.83 0.99
C MET A 59 -4.36 -10.74 0.15
N VAL A 60 -4.76 -11.98 -0.02
CA VAL A 60 -4.02 -12.97 -0.79
C VAL A 60 -4.93 -13.58 -1.86
N ARG A 61 -4.40 -13.79 -3.06
CA ARG A 61 -5.14 -14.46 -4.13
C ARG A 61 -5.60 -15.85 -3.68
N LYS A 62 -6.84 -16.21 -4.02
CA LYS A 62 -7.44 -17.51 -3.64
C LYS A 62 -6.56 -18.67 -4.10
N SER A 63 -6.16 -18.69 -5.36
CA SER A 63 -5.33 -19.77 -5.90
C SER A 63 -3.97 -19.89 -5.21
N TRP A 64 -3.39 -18.77 -4.75
CA TRP A 64 -2.15 -18.80 -3.98
C TRP A 64 -2.32 -19.44 -2.61
N LEU A 65 -3.43 -19.16 -1.92
CA LEU A 65 -3.72 -19.80 -0.62
C LEU A 65 -3.89 -21.31 -0.73
N GLU A 66 -4.38 -21.79 -1.89
CA GLU A 66 -4.64 -23.20 -2.13
C GLU A 66 -3.41 -23.97 -2.65
N LYS A 67 -2.59 -23.35 -3.49
CA LYS A 67 -1.53 -24.00 -4.26
C LYS A 67 -0.13 -23.41 -4.07
N GLY A 68 -0.01 -22.28 -3.36
CA GLY A 68 1.26 -21.57 -3.21
C GLY A 68 1.89 -21.19 -4.55
N PRO A 69 3.20 -21.38 -4.74
CA PRO A 69 3.92 -21.04 -5.96
C PRO A 69 3.41 -21.75 -7.22
N GLY A 70 2.65 -22.85 -7.07
CA GLY A 70 1.98 -23.55 -8.17
C GLY A 70 0.66 -22.91 -8.63
N ALA A 71 0.30 -21.72 -8.10
CA ALA A 71 -0.91 -21.02 -8.48
C ALA A 71 -0.91 -20.61 -9.96
N ASN A 72 -2.06 -20.77 -10.63
CA ASN A 72 -2.20 -20.40 -12.02
C ASN A 72 -2.19 -18.87 -12.21
N ASN A 73 -1.22 -18.35 -12.96
CA ASN A 73 -1.10 -16.92 -13.25
C ASN A 73 -2.19 -16.39 -14.20
N ASN A 74 -2.85 -17.23 -14.97
CA ASN A 74 -3.93 -16.82 -15.85
C ASN A 74 -5.17 -16.31 -15.10
N LEU A 75 -5.25 -16.55 -13.78
CA LEU A 75 -6.32 -16.06 -12.92
C LEU A 75 -6.04 -14.68 -12.29
N ARG A 76 -4.91 -14.04 -12.62
CA ARG A 76 -4.61 -12.68 -12.14
C ARG A 76 -5.65 -11.68 -12.65
N GLY A 77 -6.22 -10.91 -11.71
CA GLY A 77 -7.26 -9.93 -12.01
C GLY A 77 -8.67 -10.51 -12.18
N VAL A 78 -8.82 -11.84 -12.16
CA VAL A 78 -10.11 -12.53 -12.33
C VAL A 78 -10.56 -13.21 -11.06
N GLU A 79 -9.63 -13.88 -10.35
CA GLU A 79 -9.95 -14.55 -9.09
C GLU A 79 -10.07 -13.58 -7.92
N PRO A 80 -10.84 -13.93 -6.87
CA PRO A 80 -10.98 -13.10 -5.69
C PRO A 80 -9.70 -13.07 -4.85
N PHE A 81 -9.49 -11.95 -4.16
CA PHE A 81 -8.57 -11.83 -3.04
C PHE A 81 -9.28 -12.23 -1.75
N ILE A 82 -8.60 -13.01 -0.92
CA ILE A 82 -9.10 -13.50 0.36
C ILE A 82 -8.36 -12.75 1.48
N ALA A 83 -9.12 -12.16 2.41
CA ALA A 83 -8.55 -11.52 3.59
C ALA A 83 -7.89 -12.55 4.50
N VAL A 84 -6.70 -12.24 5.00
CA VAL A 84 -5.95 -13.06 5.95
C VAL A 84 -5.51 -12.22 7.15
N SER A 85 -5.14 -12.86 8.26
CA SER A 85 -4.52 -12.15 9.38
C SER A 85 -3.10 -11.69 9.03
N TRP A 86 -2.59 -10.69 9.74
CA TRP A 86 -1.20 -10.25 9.60
C TRP A 86 -0.22 -11.39 9.86
N ASP A 87 -0.41 -12.19 10.92
CA ASP A 87 0.44 -13.36 11.21
C ASP A 87 0.51 -14.34 10.04
N LYS A 88 -0.63 -14.56 9.37
CA LYS A 88 -0.67 -15.45 8.20
C LYS A 88 0.04 -14.83 7.00
N ALA A 89 -0.16 -13.53 6.76
CA ALA A 89 0.51 -12.82 5.67
C ALA A 89 2.02 -12.83 5.84
N GLU A 90 2.51 -12.52 7.03
CA GLU A 90 3.95 -12.53 7.35
C GLU A 90 4.57 -13.92 7.17
N LYS A 91 3.91 -14.98 7.64
CA LYS A 91 4.37 -16.35 7.45
C LYS A 91 4.44 -16.75 5.97
N LEU A 92 3.44 -16.36 5.17
CA LEU A 92 3.45 -16.64 3.74
C LEU A 92 4.64 -15.95 3.05
N VAL A 93 4.88 -14.68 3.35
CA VAL A 93 6.01 -13.93 2.78
C VAL A 93 7.35 -14.51 3.25
N ALA A 94 7.50 -14.78 4.55
CA ALA A 94 8.72 -15.35 5.10
C ALA A 94 9.08 -16.71 4.47
N ASN A 95 8.07 -17.56 4.25
CA ASN A 95 8.28 -18.85 3.60
C ASN A 95 8.82 -18.69 2.18
N GLU A 96 8.25 -17.76 1.39
CA GLU A 96 8.73 -17.50 0.02
C GLU A 96 10.15 -16.92 -0.01
N ILE A 97 10.48 -16.03 0.92
CA ILE A 97 11.83 -15.48 1.05
C ILE A 97 12.82 -16.60 1.39
N ASN A 98 12.49 -17.48 2.34
CA ASN A 98 13.34 -18.60 2.72
C ASN A 98 13.56 -19.56 1.57
N LEU A 99 12.53 -19.89 0.79
CA LEU A 99 12.67 -20.73 -0.41
C LEU A 99 13.58 -20.07 -1.46
N SER A 100 13.42 -18.76 -1.68
CA SER A 100 14.28 -18.00 -2.59
C SER A 100 15.74 -17.99 -2.15
N LEU A 101 16.02 -17.83 -0.85
CA LEU A 101 17.37 -17.86 -0.31
C LEU A 101 18.03 -19.23 -0.45
N ILE A 102 17.29 -20.32 -0.29
CA ILE A 102 17.79 -21.68 -0.50
C ILE A 102 18.19 -21.89 -1.97
N HIS A 103 17.40 -21.39 -2.92
CA HIS A 103 17.73 -21.48 -4.35
C HIS A 103 18.92 -20.61 -4.75
N ILE A 104 19.12 -19.46 -4.13
CA ILE A 104 20.27 -18.57 -4.37
C ILE A 104 21.58 -19.17 -3.80
N SER A 105 21.49 -19.91 -2.71
CA SER A 105 22.64 -20.52 -2.04
C SER A 105 23.03 -21.91 -2.58
N GLU A 106 22.27 -22.48 -3.51
CA GLU A 106 22.71 -23.68 -4.23
C GLU A 106 23.91 -23.30 -5.12
N PRO A 107 25.08 -23.95 -4.92
CA PRO A 107 26.22 -23.72 -5.79
C PRO A 107 25.82 -24.07 -7.22
N THR A 108 25.95 -23.11 -8.12
CA THR A 108 25.82 -23.35 -9.55
C THR A 108 26.69 -24.55 -9.90
N ARG A 109 26.06 -25.67 -10.30
CA ARG A 109 26.83 -26.81 -10.83
C ARG A 109 27.75 -26.26 -11.90
N PRO A 110 29.08 -26.54 -11.83
CA PRO A 110 29.96 -26.22 -12.92
C PRO A 110 29.36 -26.87 -14.17
N LEU A 111 29.08 -26.08 -15.21
CA LEU A 111 28.81 -26.62 -16.52
C LEU A 111 30.03 -27.47 -16.88
N GLY A 112 29.86 -28.80 -16.80
CA GLY A 112 30.91 -29.73 -17.23
C GLY A 112 31.26 -29.43 -18.69
N ILE A 113 32.53 -29.12 -18.90
CA ILE A 113 33.15 -29.05 -20.19
C ILE A 113 33.36 -30.48 -20.68
#